data_d7576887554ae940f78866f4316a914d
#
_entry.id   d7576887554ae940f78866f4316a914d
#
_cell.length_a   1.000
_cell.length_b   1.000
_cell.length_c   1.000
_cell.angle_alpha   90.00
_cell.angle_beta   90.00
_cell.angle_gamma   90.00
#
_symmetry.space_group_name_H-M   'P 1'
#
loop_
_entity.id
_entity.type
_entity.pdbx_description
1 polymer ?
#
loop_
_entity_poly.entity_id
_entity_poly.type
_entity_poly.pdbx_seq_one_letter_code
_entity_poly.pdbx_strand_id
1 'polypeptide(L)'
;MTIKDTAEEWEVRATATPFVGNKTSVRTDDVVMPGGSVVRRDYQVHPGSVAVLALDDLGRVLVIRQYRHPVRHKLWEIPAGLLDVPGENPLHAAQRELYEEAHVKAEDWRVLADVFTTPGGCDEAVRIFLARDLSEAEGQRFEVEDEEADMELSRVPVDELVRGVLAGELHNNCLVVGVLSLIAAREGDGLDALRPAEAPWPARPFEA
;
A
#
# COMPACT_ATOMS: atom_id res chain seq x y z
N MET A 1 -12.84 26.73 1.15
CA MET A 1 -13.47 25.39 1.16
C MET A 1 -12.35 24.38 1.29
N THR A 2 -12.37 23.54 2.33
CA THR A 2 -11.36 22.50 2.49
C THR A 2 -11.87 21.25 1.77
N ILE A 3 -11.12 20.76 0.79
CA ILE A 3 -11.43 19.50 0.08
C ILE A 3 -10.92 18.35 0.93
N LYS A 4 -11.82 17.48 1.37
CA LYS A 4 -11.51 16.27 2.12
C LYS A 4 -12.56 15.19 1.87
N ASP A 5 -12.14 13.94 1.93
CA ASP A 5 -13.06 12.80 1.91
C ASP A 5 -13.80 12.68 3.23
N THR A 6 -15.03 12.18 3.18
CA THR A 6 -15.88 11.93 4.35
C THR A 6 -16.41 10.52 4.30
N ALA A 7 -16.38 9.83 5.44
CA ALA A 7 -17.06 8.56 5.59
C ALA A 7 -18.58 8.76 5.52
N GLU A 8 -19.26 7.90 4.78
CA GLU A 8 -20.72 7.88 4.67
C GLU A 8 -21.18 6.44 4.55
N GLU A 9 -22.20 6.07 5.28
CA GLU A 9 -22.80 4.75 5.22
C GLU A 9 -24.24 4.84 4.71
N TRP A 10 -24.59 3.96 3.76
CA TRP A 10 -25.95 3.82 3.28
C TRP A 10 -26.56 2.53 3.82
N GLU A 11 -27.88 2.49 3.92
CA GLU A 11 -28.62 1.31 4.39
C GLU A 11 -28.36 0.11 3.48
N VAL A 12 -27.96 -1.01 4.08
CA VAL A 12 -27.78 -2.31 3.40
C VAL A 12 -28.93 -3.22 3.84
N ARG A 13 -29.75 -3.68 2.91
CA ARG A 13 -30.90 -4.56 3.18
C ARG A 13 -30.53 -6.02 3.26
N ALA A 14 -29.54 -6.45 2.49
CA ALA A 14 -29.07 -7.81 2.48
C ALA A 14 -27.58 -7.85 2.10
N THR A 15 -26.87 -8.80 2.71
CA THR A 15 -25.46 -9.10 2.42
C THR A 15 -25.30 -10.59 2.16
N ALA A 16 -24.46 -10.93 1.17
CA ALA A 16 -24.05 -12.30 0.90
C ALA A 16 -22.54 -12.33 0.56
N THR A 17 -21.93 -13.51 0.75
CA THR A 17 -20.53 -13.75 0.36
C THR A 17 -20.47 -14.92 -0.63
N PRO A 18 -20.77 -14.69 -1.92
CA PRO A 18 -20.90 -15.76 -2.91
C PRO A 18 -19.57 -16.48 -3.22
N PHE A 19 -18.44 -15.88 -2.90
CA PHE A 19 -17.13 -16.49 -3.10
C PHE A 19 -16.20 -16.20 -1.92
N VAL A 20 -15.50 -17.24 -1.46
CA VAL A 20 -14.43 -17.17 -0.46
C VAL A 20 -13.21 -17.89 -1.02
N GLY A 21 -12.13 -17.14 -1.28
CA GLY A 21 -10.83 -17.65 -1.70
C GLY A 21 -9.83 -17.67 -0.54
N ASN A 22 -8.57 -18.01 -0.84
CA ASN A 22 -7.51 -18.11 0.17
C ASN A 22 -7.11 -16.74 0.76
N LYS A 23 -7.04 -15.72 -0.05
CA LYS A 23 -6.56 -14.37 0.33
C LYS A 23 -7.65 -13.31 0.27
N THR A 24 -8.80 -13.60 -0.35
CA THR A 24 -9.84 -12.61 -0.63
C THR A 24 -11.21 -13.28 -0.72
N SER A 25 -12.27 -12.49 -0.52
CA SER A 25 -13.64 -12.90 -0.75
C SER A 25 -14.37 -11.86 -1.61
N VAL A 26 -15.49 -12.27 -2.21
CA VAL A 26 -16.42 -11.35 -2.88
C VAL A 26 -17.64 -11.20 -2.00
N ARG A 27 -18.01 -9.96 -1.71
CA ARG A 27 -19.24 -9.61 -1.02
C ARG A 27 -20.24 -8.99 -1.99
N THR A 28 -21.51 -9.27 -1.75
CA THR A 28 -22.63 -8.69 -2.49
C THR A 28 -23.58 -8.05 -1.49
N ASP A 29 -23.84 -6.75 -1.65
CA ASP A 29 -24.74 -5.98 -0.82
C ASP A 29 -25.90 -5.42 -1.66
N ASP A 30 -27.13 -5.52 -1.14
CA ASP A 30 -28.30 -4.82 -1.67
C ASP A 30 -28.42 -3.46 -0.96
N VAL A 31 -27.94 -2.41 -1.58
CA VAL A 31 -27.77 -1.06 -1.00
C VAL A 31 -28.93 -0.14 -1.38
N VAL A 32 -29.49 0.58 -0.41
CA VAL A 32 -30.52 1.59 -0.65
C VAL A 32 -29.88 2.87 -1.12
N MET A 33 -30.17 3.26 -2.37
CA MET A 33 -29.66 4.49 -2.96
C MET A 33 -30.40 5.72 -2.41
N PRO A 34 -29.81 6.93 -2.47
CA PRO A 34 -30.45 8.17 -2.00
C PRO A 34 -31.84 8.43 -2.59
N GLY A 35 -32.12 7.92 -3.79
CA GLY A 35 -33.44 7.98 -4.43
C GLY A 35 -34.43 6.89 -4.01
N GLY A 36 -34.09 6.05 -3.03
CA GLY A 36 -34.93 4.99 -2.49
C GLY A 36 -34.90 3.67 -3.29
N SER A 37 -34.25 3.60 -4.43
CA SER A 37 -34.06 2.34 -5.17
C SER A 37 -33.02 1.45 -4.48
N VAL A 38 -33.20 0.13 -4.57
CA VAL A 38 -32.23 -0.84 -4.07
C VAL A 38 -31.36 -1.31 -5.23
N VAL A 39 -30.05 -1.21 -5.09
CA VAL A 39 -29.10 -1.58 -6.13
C VAL A 39 -28.08 -2.55 -5.56
N ARG A 40 -27.81 -3.63 -6.28
CA ARG A 40 -26.78 -4.60 -5.92
C ARG A 40 -25.39 -4.05 -6.20
N ARG A 41 -24.49 -4.27 -5.23
CA ARG A 41 -23.06 -3.94 -5.32
C ARG A 41 -22.24 -5.18 -4.98
N ASP A 42 -21.41 -5.61 -5.95
CA ASP A 42 -20.47 -6.70 -5.78
C ASP A 42 -19.07 -6.09 -5.66
N TYR A 43 -18.31 -6.50 -4.65
CA TYR A 43 -16.97 -6.00 -4.42
C TYR A 43 -16.09 -7.03 -3.75
N GLN A 44 -14.79 -6.90 -3.97
CA GLN A 44 -13.76 -7.70 -3.29
C GLN A 44 -13.55 -7.15 -1.89
N VAL A 45 -13.55 -8.05 -0.89
CA VAL A 45 -13.17 -7.74 0.49
C VAL A 45 -11.69 -8.07 0.67
N HIS A 46 -10.93 -7.10 1.19
CA HIS A 46 -9.48 -7.19 1.32
C HIS A 46 -9.03 -6.81 2.75
N PRO A 47 -8.02 -7.49 3.33
CA PRO A 47 -7.53 -7.17 4.67
C PRO A 47 -6.89 -5.77 4.78
N GLY A 48 -6.62 -5.12 3.64
CA GLY A 48 -5.81 -3.92 3.54
C GLY A 48 -4.33 -4.25 3.47
N SER A 49 -3.50 -3.26 3.18
CA SER A 49 -2.06 -3.46 3.03
C SER A 49 -1.26 -2.22 3.46
N VAL A 50 0.03 -2.45 3.65
CA VAL A 50 1.04 -1.41 3.85
C VAL A 50 2.07 -1.50 2.73
N ALA A 51 2.67 -0.36 2.39
CA ALA A 51 3.79 -0.32 1.47
C ALA A 51 4.88 0.63 2.00
N VAL A 52 6.14 0.38 1.64
CA VAL A 52 7.28 1.10 2.19
C VAL A 52 8.12 1.71 1.08
N LEU A 53 8.11 3.03 0.98
CA LEU A 53 9.07 3.77 0.17
C LEU A 53 10.33 3.99 1.01
N ALA A 54 11.28 3.08 0.90
CA ALA A 54 12.55 3.12 1.61
C ALA A 54 13.55 3.98 0.80
N LEU A 55 13.90 5.15 1.35
CA LEU A 55 14.73 6.16 0.71
C LEU A 55 16.11 6.22 1.38
N ASP A 56 17.17 5.99 0.62
CA ASP A 56 18.54 6.09 1.13
C ASP A 56 19.10 7.52 1.05
N ASP A 57 20.27 7.73 1.71
CA ASP A 57 20.97 9.03 1.76
C ASP A 57 21.47 9.52 0.42
N LEU A 58 21.54 8.63 -0.58
CA LEU A 58 21.90 8.98 -1.96
C LEU A 58 20.69 9.38 -2.82
N GLY A 59 19.49 9.43 -2.22
CA GLY A 59 18.25 9.76 -2.90
C GLY A 59 17.74 8.64 -3.83
N ARG A 60 18.05 7.39 -3.50
CA ARG A 60 17.57 6.21 -4.21
C ARG A 60 16.50 5.51 -3.40
N VAL A 61 15.50 4.99 -4.10
CA VAL A 61 14.42 4.17 -3.52
C VAL A 61 14.77 2.70 -3.72
N LEU A 62 14.61 1.91 -2.66
CA LEU A 62 14.64 0.47 -2.73
C LEU A 62 13.38 -0.02 -3.43
N VAL A 63 13.57 -0.79 -4.49
CA VAL A 63 12.48 -1.38 -5.28
C VAL A 63 12.70 -2.88 -5.42
N ILE A 64 11.61 -3.60 -5.52
CA ILE A 64 11.55 -5.02 -5.80
C ILE A 64 10.90 -5.25 -7.15
N ARG A 65 11.20 -6.36 -7.82
CA ARG A 65 10.54 -6.74 -9.06
C ARG A 65 10.02 -8.15 -8.94
N GLN A 66 8.72 -8.30 -9.12
CA GLN A 66 8.06 -9.61 -9.00
C GLN A 66 6.94 -9.78 -10.04
N TYR A 67 6.57 -11.04 -10.28
CA TYR A 67 5.47 -11.37 -11.17
C TYR A 67 4.13 -11.23 -10.46
N ARG A 68 3.18 -10.54 -11.11
CA ARG A 68 1.81 -10.39 -10.64
C ARG A 68 0.85 -11.09 -11.61
N HIS A 69 0.42 -12.28 -11.22
CA HIS A 69 -0.39 -13.15 -12.08
C HIS A 69 -1.69 -12.53 -12.60
N PRO A 70 -2.48 -11.78 -11.81
CA PRO A 70 -3.73 -11.18 -12.30
C PRO A 70 -3.54 -10.24 -13.48
N VAL A 71 -2.43 -9.49 -13.52
CA VAL A 71 -2.11 -8.56 -14.61
C VAL A 71 -1.09 -9.13 -15.59
N ARG A 72 -0.51 -10.32 -15.31
CA ARG A 72 0.44 -11.03 -16.17
C ARG A 72 1.69 -10.21 -16.53
N HIS A 73 2.19 -9.46 -15.54
CA HIS A 73 3.38 -8.62 -15.68
C HIS A 73 4.37 -8.87 -14.54
N LYS A 74 5.66 -8.75 -14.83
CA LYS A 74 6.67 -8.47 -13.82
C LYS A 74 6.69 -6.97 -13.59
N LEU A 75 6.34 -6.54 -12.37
CA LEU A 75 6.24 -5.14 -11.99
C LEU A 75 7.41 -4.75 -11.09
N TRP A 76 7.94 -3.56 -11.27
CA TRP A 76 8.72 -2.87 -10.26
C TRP A 76 7.77 -2.29 -9.22
N GLU A 77 8.04 -2.58 -7.96
CA GLU A 77 7.20 -2.24 -6.81
C GLU A 77 8.07 -1.73 -5.66
N ILE A 78 7.47 -1.14 -4.64
CA ILE A 78 8.09 -0.92 -3.34
C ILE A 78 7.69 -2.07 -2.42
N PRO A 79 8.49 -2.45 -1.39
CA PRO A 79 8.12 -3.47 -0.42
C PRO A 79 6.71 -3.26 0.13
N ALA A 80 5.91 -4.31 0.18
CA ALA A 80 4.51 -4.21 0.56
C ALA A 80 3.93 -5.54 1.03
N GLY A 81 3.07 -5.51 2.05
CA GLY A 81 2.41 -6.70 2.55
C GLY A 81 1.02 -6.47 3.11
N LEU A 82 0.34 -7.57 3.37
CA LEU A 82 -1.04 -7.60 3.83
C LEU A 82 -1.15 -7.30 5.34
N LEU A 83 -2.27 -6.69 5.73
CA LEU A 83 -2.67 -6.55 7.13
C LEU A 83 -3.58 -7.74 7.52
N ASP A 84 -3.09 -8.96 7.34
CA ASP A 84 -3.80 -10.21 7.58
C ASP A 84 -3.44 -10.87 8.93
N VAL A 85 -2.49 -10.31 9.67
CA VAL A 85 -2.18 -10.72 11.05
C VAL A 85 -3.11 -9.98 12.02
N PRO A 86 -3.99 -10.70 12.76
CA PRO A 86 -4.92 -10.06 13.69
C PRO A 86 -4.21 -9.19 14.74
N GLY A 87 -4.60 -7.93 14.87
CA GLY A 87 -4.05 -6.99 15.84
C GLY A 87 -2.67 -6.44 15.51
N GLU A 88 -2.08 -6.75 14.34
CA GLU A 88 -0.80 -6.18 13.94
C GLU A 88 -0.94 -4.69 13.60
N ASN A 89 -0.12 -3.87 14.25
CA ASN A 89 -0.06 -2.44 13.95
C ASN A 89 0.48 -2.21 12.53
N PRO A 90 -0.12 -1.32 11.72
CA PRO A 90 0.33 -1.05 10.35
C PRO A 90 1.81 -0.67 10.22
N LEU A 91 2.37 0.07 11.19
CA LEU A 91 3.81 0.37 11.19
C LEU A 91 4.64 -0.89 11.42
N HIS A 92 4.23 -1.78 12.32
CA HIS A 92 4.95 -3.03 12.58
C HIS A 92 4.88 -3.95 11.36
N ALA A 93 3.72 -4.03 10.69
CA ALA A 93 3.60 -4.74 9.42
C ALA A 93 4.57 -4.18 8.37
N ALA A 94 4.63 -2.85 8.20
CA ALA A 94 5.56 -2.21 7.26
C ALA A 94 7.05 -2.49 7.59
N GLN A 95 7.41 -2.49 8.88
CA GLN A 95 8.76 -2.82 9.32
C GLN A 95 9.12 -4.29 9.06
N ARG A 96 8.16 -5.20 9.29
CA ARG A 96 8.31 -6.63 9.02
C ARG A 96 8.49 -6.88 7.53
N GLU A 97 7.63 -6.33 6.67
CA GLU A 97 7.72 -6.50 5.21
C GLU A 97 9.03 -5.94 4.63
N LEU A 98 9.47 -4.76 5.08
CA LEU A 98 10.77 -4.21 4.66
C LEU A 98 11.92 -5.14 5.04
N TYR A 99 11.84 -5.78 6.20
CA TYR A 99 12.84 -6.73 6.65
C TYR A 99 12.77 -8.05 5.86
N GLU A 100 11.57 -8.62 5.66
CA GLU A 100 11.37 -9.91 5.00
C GLU A 100 11.76 -9.84 3.51
N GLU A 101 11.24 -8.85 2.78
CA GLU A 101 11.46 -8.73 1.35
C GLU A 101 12.83 -8.15 0.98
N ALA A 102 13.37 -7.23 1.79
CA ALA A 102 14.57 -6.48 1.42
C ALA A 102 15.77 -6.65 2.36
N HIS A 103 15.58 -7.24 3.53
CA HIS A 103 16.58 -7.38 4.61
C HIS A 103 17.17 -6.05 5.06
N VAL A 104 16.31 -5.01 5.13
CA VAL A 104 16.62 -3.63 5.49
C VAL A 104 15.80 -3.20 6.69
N LYS A 105 16.39 -2.37 7.55
CA LYS A 105 15.75 -1.66 8.66
C LYS A 105 15.82 -0.16 8.43
N ALA A 106 14.92 0.59 9.06
CA ALA A 106 14.89 2.04 9.04
C ALA A 106 14.57 2.59 10.41
N GLU A 107 15.10 3.77 10.74
CA GLU A 107 14.90 4.41 12.04
C GLU A 107 13.85 5.54 11.97
N ASP A 108 13.72 6.23 10.84
CA ASP A 108 12.74 7.31 10.68
C ASP A 108 11.59 6.87 9.76
N TRP A 109 10.37 6.95 10.31
CA TRP A 109 9.14 6.53 9.66
C TRP A 109 8.11 7.64 9.64
N ARG A 110 7.53 7.89 8.47
CA ARG A 110 6.44 8.86 8.26
C ARG A 110 5.34 8.25 7.41
N VAL A 111 4.11 8.69 7.60
CA VAL A 111 3.03 8.36 6.66
C VAL A 111 3.17 9.25 5.43
N LEU A 112 3.43 8.63 4.28
CA LEU A 112 3.59 9.34 3.01
C LEU A 112 2.23 9.56 2.32
N ALA A 113 1.44 8.50 2.19
CA ALA A 113 0.10 8.58 1.60
C ALA A 113 -0.82 7.47 2.15
N ASP A 114 -2.12 7.74 2.17
CA ASP A 114 -3.17 6.75 2.37
C ASP A 114 -4.07 6.74 1.13
N VAL A 115 -4.35 5.57 0.57
CA VAL A 115 -5.12 5.43 -0.67
C VAL A 115 -6.09 4.25 -0.62
N PHE A 116 -7.21 4.37 -1.32
CA PHE A 116 -8.01 3.24 -1.76
C PHE A 116 -7.54 2.85 -3.15
N THR A 117 -7.22 1.58 -3.37
CA THR A 117 -6.62 1.13 -4.64
C THR A 117 -7.61 1.09 -5.78
N THR A 118 -8.82 0.58 -5.53
CA THR A 118 -9.86 0.38 -6.54
C THR A 118 -11.24 0.58 -5.91
N PRO A 119 -11.60 1.80 -5.44
CA PRO A 119 -12.79 2.03 -4.60
C PRO A 119 -14.12 1.75 -5.30
N GLY A 120 -14.12 1.53 -6.60
CA GLY A 120 -15.31 1.08 -7.35
C GLY A 120 -15.59 -0.42 -7.30
N GLY A 121 -14.67 -1.25 -6.80
CA GLY A 121 -14.81 -2.71 -6.83
C GLY A 121 -14.06 -3.48 -5.74
N CYS A 122 -13.33 -2.78 -4.87
CA CYS A 122 -12.59 -3.37 -3.76
C CYS A 122 -12.56 -2.37 -2.60
N ASP A 123 -12.59 -2.89 -1.37
CA ASP A 123 -12.47 -2.09 -0.15
C ASP A 123 -11.02 -1.95 0.34
N GLU A 124 -10.04 -2.35 -0.48
CA GLU A 124 -8.64 -2.26 -0.13
C GLU A 124 -8.19 -0.84 0.15
N ALA A 125 -7.73 -0.60 1.38
CA ALA A 125 -6.99 0.58 1.77
C ALA A 125 -5.51 0.24 1.91
N VAL A 126 -4.63 1.10 1.39
CA VAL A 126 -3.17 0.98 1.52
C VAL A 126 -2.62 2.20 2.22
N ARG A 127 -1.77 1.98 3.22
CA ARG A 127 -0.93 3.03 3.80
C ARG A 127 0.49 2.90 3.27
N ILE A 128 0.98 3.95 2.63
CA ILE A 128 2.36 4.03 2.14
C ILE A 128 3.17 4.80 3.16
N PHE A 129 4.19 4.15 3.72
CA PHE A 129 5.16 4.76 4.61
C PHE A 129 6.39 5.24 3.84
N LEU A 130 6.95 6.37 4.27
CA LEU A 130 8.33 6.75 3.97
C LEU A 130 9.21 6.20 5.08
N ALA A 131 10.25 5.46 4.71
CA ALA A 131 11.29 4.95 5.61
C ALA A 131 12.63 5.56 5.23
N ARG A 132 13.34 6.14 6.21
CA ARG A 132 14.67 6.77 6.05
C ARG A 132 15.64 6.24 7.12
N ASP A 133 16.89 6.66 7.05
CA ASP A 133 17.96 6.20 7.94
C ASP A 133 18.08 4.68 7.88
N LEU A 134 18.32 4.21 6.64
CA LEU A 134 18.31 2.79 6.31
C LEU A 134 19.60 2.10 6.76
N SER A 135 19.46 0.89 7.29
CA SER A 135 20.58 0.00 7.61
C SER A 135 20.30 -1.42 7.12
N GLU A 136 21.37 -2.14 6.76
CA GLU A 136 21.23 -3.57 6.48
C GLU A 136 20.90 -4.33 7.78
N ALA A 137 20.01 -5.28 7.69
CA ALA A 137 19.67 -6.10 8.85
C ALA A 137 20.77 -7.14 9.12
N GLU A 138 21.02 -7.44 10.39
CA GLU A 138 21.94 -8.51 10.79
C GLU A 138 21.25 -9.88 10.70
N GLY A 139 22.02 -10.93 10.39
CA GLY A 139 21.54 -12.32 10.38
C GLY A 139 21.36 -12.91 8.98
N GLN A 140 20.78 -14.10 8.92
CA GLN A 140 20.45 -14.75 7.65
C GLN A 140 19.22 -14.10 7.03
N ARG A 141 19.28 -13.88 5.71
CA ARG A 141 18.13 -13.49 4.92
C ARG A 141 17.09 -14.61 4.94
N PHE A 142 15.80 -14.26 5.01
CA PHE A 142 14.75 -15.26 4.90
C PHE A 142 14.86 -16.02 3.57
N GLU A 143 14.59 -17.33 3.61
CA GLU A 143 14.39 -18.10 2.40
C GLU A 143 13.05 -17.65 1.81
N VAL A 144 13.12 -17.06 0.63
CA VAL A 144 11.93 -16.65 -0.14
C VAL A 144 11.39 -17.87 -0.89
N GLU A 145 10.08 -18.07 -0.80
CA GLU A 145 9.37 -19.19 -1.41
C GLU A 145 8.42 -18.69 -2.53
N ASP A 146 7.96 -19.60 -3.37
CA ASP A 146 6.97 -19.38 -4.43
C ASP A 146 7.30 -18.20 -5.36
N GLU A 147 6.43 -17.20 -5.44
CA GLU A 147 6.55 -16.05 -6.34
C GLU A 147 7.70 -15.12 -5.95
N GLU A 148 8.13 -15.17 -4.70
CA GLU A 148 9.22 -14.35 -4.17
C GLU A 148 10.61 -14.91 -4.49
N ALA A 149 10.72 -16.20 -4.86
CA ALA A 149 11.98 -16.84 -5.21
C ALA A 149 12.67 -16.22 -6.45
N ASP A 150 11.90 -15.54 -7.33
CA ASP A 150 12.38 -14.82 -8.53
C ASP A 150 12.34 -13.29 -8.35
N MET A 151 12.32 -12.81 -7.09
CA MET A 151 12.27 -11.40 -6.76
C MET A 151 13.64 -10.74 -6.92
N GLU A 152 13.69 -9.69 -7.74
CA GLU A 152 14.87 -8.86 -7.94
C GLU A 152 14.82 -7.63 -7.04
N LEU A 153 15.93 -7.31 -6.35
CA LEU A 153 16.07 -6.07 -5.59
C LEU A 153 16.95 -5.06 -6.33
N SER A 154 16.58 -3.79 -6.26
CA SER A 154 17.40 -2.69 -6.78
C SER A 154 17.23 -1.42 -5.95
N ARG A 155 18.22 -0.51 -6.03
CA ARG A 155 18.14 0.85 -5.49
C ARG A 155 18.22 1.82 -6.66
N VAL A 156 17.11 2.49 -6.95
CA VAL A 156 16.90 3.30 -8.15
C VAL A 156 16.77 4.78 -7.76
N PRO A 157 17.50 5.70 -8.45
CA PRO A 157 17.34 7.13 -8.22
C PRO A 157 15.88 7.57 -8.39
N VAL A 158 15.39 8.44 -7.50
CA VAL A 158 13.99 8.93 -7.53
C VAL A 158 13.64 9.52 -8.89
N ASP A 159 14.57 10.30 -9.52
CA ASP A 159 14.32 10.92 -10.82
C ASP A 159 14.15 9.91 -11.95
N GLU A 160 14.78 8.74 -11.86
CA GLU A 160 14.60 7.66 -12.82
C GLU A 160 13.22 7.03 -12.67
N LEU A 161 12.78 6.79 -11.44
CA LEU A 161 11.43 6.30 -11.17
C LEU A 161 10.36 7.28 -11.65
N VAL A 162 10.55 8.59 -11.41
CA VAL A 162 9.64 9.63 -11.92
C VAL A 162 9.55 9.59 -13.45
N ARG A 163 10.71 9.48 -14.14
CA ARG A 163 10.70 9.36 -15.60
C ARG A 163 9.95 8.11 -16.07
N GLY A 164 10.18 6.95 -15.43
CA GLY A 164 9.49 5.71 -15.75
C GLY A 164 7.96 5.79 -15.54
N VAL A 165 7.53 6.45 -14.46
CA VAL A 165 6.10 6.70 -14.20
C VAL A 165 5.50 7.57 -15.30
N LEU A 166 6.14 8.70 -15.64
CA LEU A 166 5.63 9.63 -16.65
C LEU A 166 5.71 9.07 -18.08
N ALA A 167 6.65 8.17 -18.34
CA ALA A 167 6.73 7.44 -19.61
C ALA A 167 5.69 6.30 -19.74
N GLY A 168 4.97 5.95 -18.67
CA GLY A 168 4.04 4.83 -18.65
C GLY A 168 4.74 3.46 -18.68
N GLU A 169 5.91 3.37 -18.08
CA GLU A 169 6.71 2.15 -17.99
C GLU A 169 6.64 1.48 -16.60
N LEU A 170 6.15 2.22 -15.58
CA LEU A 170 5.94 1.75 -14.22
C LEU A 170 4.44 1.83 -13.86
N HIS A 171 3.87 0.72 -13.41
CA HIS A 171 2.42 0.58 -13.29
C HIS A 171 1.92 0.19 -11.88
N ASN A 172 2.83 -0.21 -10.96
CA ASN A 172 2.41 -0.54 -9.61
C ASN A 172 1.88 0.71 -8.90
N ASN A 173 0.67 0.64 -8.38
CA ASN A 173 -0.01 1.79 -7.76
C ASN A 173 0.75 2.34 -6.55
N CYS A 174 1.28 1.49 -5.65
CA CYS A 174 2.02 1.91 -4.46
C CYS A 174 3.32 2.61 -4.84
N LEU A 175 4.06 2.09 -5.84
CA LEU A 175 5.26 2.74 -6.37
C LEU A 175 4.94 4.10 -6.98
N VAL A 176 3.94 4.16 -7.87
CA VAL A 176 3.55 5.39 -8.56
C VAL A 176 3.11 6.47 -7.57
N VAL A 177 2.17 6.13 -6.67
CA VAL A 177 1.70 7.09 -5.66
C VAL A 177 2.82 7.47 -4.71
N GLY A 178 3.62 6.52 -4.23
CA GLY A 178 4.72 6.77 -3.30
C GLY A 178 5.75 7.73 -3.89
N VAL A 179 6.21 7.48 -5.13
CA VAL A 179 7.21 8.32 -5.80
C VAL A 179 6.69 9.73 -6.04
N LEU A 180 5.46 9.88 -6.55
CA LEU A 180 4.88 11.20 -6.80
C LEU A 180 4.58 11.95 -5.51
N SER A 181 4.13 11.29 -4.45
CA SER A 181 3.93 11.88 -3.12
C SER A 181 5.25 12.32 -2.50
N LEU A 182 6.33 11.56 -2.69
CA LEU A 182 7.67 11.94 -2.23
C LEU A 182 8.14 13.26 -2.88
N ILE A 183 7.95 13.39 -4.20
CA ILE A 183 8.31 14.63 -4.91
C ILE A 183 7.46 15.80 -4.40
N ALA A 184 6.13 15.60 -4.29
CA ALA A 184 5.24 16.65 -3.79
C ALA A 184 5.61 17.10 -2.37
N ALA A 185 5.98 16.16 -1.49
CA ALA A 185 6.42 16.49 -0.13
C ALA A 185 7.76 17.24 -0.11
N ARG A 186 8.71 16.87 -0.98
CA ARG A 186 10.02 17.56 -1.09
C ARG A 186 9.88 19.00 -1.59
N GLU A 187 8.98 19.24 -2.54
CA GLU A 187 8.71 20.55 -3.11
C GLU A 187 7.78 21.42 -2.23
N GLY A 188 7.04 20.80 -1.30
CA GLY A 188 6.17 21.45 -0.35
C GLY A 188 6.86 21.80 0.96
N ASP A 189 6.25 21.38 2.07
CA ASP A 189 6.73 21.69 3.44
C ASP A 189 7.93 20.83 3.89
N GLY A 190 8.40 19.92 3.04
CA GLY A 190 9.51 19.01 3.31
C GLY A 190 9.07 17.68 3.95
N LEU A 191 10.00 16.71 3.96
CA LEU A 191 9.72 15.36 4.42
C LEU A 191 9.43 15.28 5.93
N ASP A 192 9.99 16.19 6.71
CA ASP A 192 9.81 16.23 8.16
C ASP A 192 8.42 16.77 8.58
N ALA A 193 7.73 17.45 7.68
CA ALA A 193 6.34 17.90 7.85
C ALA A 193 5.29 16.80 7.56
N LEU A 194 5.72 15.63 7.06
CA LEU A 194 4.83 14.49 6.86
C LEU A 194 4.23 14.02 8.19
N ARG A 195 3.06 13.41 8.11
CA ARG A 195 2.35 12.85 9.27
C ARG A 195 3.24 11.82 9.99
N PRO A 196 3.23 11.78 11.34
CA PRO A 196 3.96 10.76 12.08
C PRO A 196 3.48 9.34 11.71
N ALA A 197 4.33 8.34 11.91
CA ALA A 197 4.02 6.96 11.53
C ALA A 197 2.76 6.41 12.20
N GLU A 198 2.48 6.84 13.43
CA GLU A 198 1.31 6.46 14.23
C GLU A 198 0.08 7.33 13.97
N ALA A 199 0.11 8.19 12.93
CA ALA A 199 -1.04 9.05 12.61
C ALA A 199 -2.31 8.20 12.39
N PRO A 200 -3.47 8.67 12.87
CA PRO A 200 -4.73 7.97 12.67
C PRO A 200 -4.98 7.63 11.21
N TRP A 201 -5.57 6.48 10.98
CA TRP A 201 -5.95 6.01 9.64
C TRP A 201 -7.47 5.79 9.53
N PRO A 202 -8.25 6.86 9.30
CA PRO A 202 -9.71 6.77 9.28
C PRO A 202 -10.29 5.84 8.20
N ALA A 203 -9.57 5.69 7.07
CA ALA A 203 -9.98 4.82 5.97
C ALA A 203 -9.94 3.32 6.38
N ARG A 204 -9.08 2.98 7.33
CA ARG A 204 -8.96 1.65 7.92
C ARG A 204 -8.57 1.80 9.39
N PRO A 205 -9.54 1.98 10.29
CA PRO A 205 -9.28 2.08 11.72
C PRO A 205 -8.56 0.83 12.22
N PHE A 206 -7.45 1.02 12.90
CA PHE A 206 -6.75 -0.02 13.63
C PHE A 206 -7.22 0.02 15.09
N GLU A 207 -7.79 -1.08 15.55
CA GLU A 207 -8.15 -1.29 16.96
C GLU A 207 -6.98 -2.04 17.61
N ALA A 208 -6.30 -1.39 18.57
CA ALA A 208 -5.17 -1.94 19.31
C ALA A 208 -5.59 -3.00 20.31
#